data_845a423f157f305bfa4a530ad5c4abf1
#
_entry.id   845a423f157f305bfa4a530ad5c4abf1
#
_cell.length_a   1.000
_cell.length_b   1.000
_cell.length_c   1.000
_cell.angle_alpha   90.00
_cell.angle_beta   90.00
_cell.angle_gamma   90.00
#
_symmetry.space_group_name_H-M   'P 1'
#
loop_
_entity.id
_entity.type
_entity.pdbx_description
1 polymer ?
#
loop_
_entity_poly.entity_id
_entity_poly.type
_entity_poly.pdbx_seq_one_letter_code
_entity_poly.pdbx_strand_id
1 'polypeptide(L)'
;MELAQHFAIYAIVTPLFVAVLVPIITLWKKNWGMPLVGLALAVSLVLSAMLVPQVRAAGYLSYHLGSWEPPFGIEIRIDFLGIVMMVLISAISLIVAIYSLRYISPKRAKEEKTFFFFGEEMEEGKKPFYYSLFLVLSAAMLGFVATGDIFNMFVFFELMAICSYALVAIPGSRLSIRAAIKYMLMAVPAAVLVLLAIGLLYSVTGTLNMADLYAQIASSGYTEVITVSYVILIVGFAVKAAVFPLHMWLPDAHSKAPSPISALLSGLIVKMGVFGIIRVTFSVYGAYFPSPLSWVTSILIWVAAGAIIYGAIMAIMQKDFKIMIAYSTVMNVGYIILGFGLADVTALVGSTYHIIGHALAKSCFFLCAGSIISQSGYLTIDDLKGASRRMPLTCAAFALASLSIVGIPPTAGFVGKWYLVWGSLNTGNVFLGAVVLVGSILAAVYCFRVVYYMFFLPPSNGAWQEVSGEAPLSMVVPTWILAAGTLLLGILSLWILPPLREAIESLMLLN
;
A
#
# COMPACT_ATOMS: atom_id res chain seq x y z
N MET A 1 -1.62 23.34 22.37
CA MET A 1 -1.63 21.87 22.41
C MET A 1 -3.00 21.29 22.10
N GLU A 2 -4.09 21.77 22.69
CA GLU A 2 -5.45 21.24 22.45
C GLU A 2 -5.91 21.26 21.00
N LEU A 3 -5.68 22.36 20.26
CA LEU A 3 -6.13 22.45 18.87
C LEU A 3 -5.42 21.43 17.95
N ALA A 4 -4.19 21.08 18.28
CA ALA A 4 -3.39 20.18 17.47
C ALA A 4 -3.83 18.71 17.59
N GLN A 5 -4.38 18.31 18.72
CA GLN A 5 -4.92 16.96 18.92
C GLN A 5 -6.12 16.70 18.00
N HIS A 6 -6.92 17.75 17.72
CA HIS A 6 -8.03 17.63 16.78
C HIS A 6 -7.60 17.43 15.33
N PHE A 7 -6.36 17.79 14.95
CA PHE A 7 -5.87 17.57 13.59
C PHE A 7 -5.84 16.10 13.20
N ALA A 8 -5.59 15.21 14.17
CA ALA A 8 -5.62 13.77 13.94
C ALA A 8 -6.98 13.28 13.45
N ILE A 9 -8.06 13.68 14.16
CA ILE A 9 -9.41 13.28 13.79
C ILE A 9 -9.88 14.00 12.52
N TYR A 10 -9.53 15.28 12.34
CA TYR A 10 -9.90 16.02 11.13
C TYR A 10 -9.24 15.44 9.87
N ALA A 11 -8.02 14.94 9.95
CA ALA A 11 -7.36 14.28 8.80
C ALA A 11 -8.14 13.04 8.33
N ILE A 12 -8.81 12.32 9.24
CA ILE A 12 -9.60 11.13 8.96
C ILE A 12 -11.03 11.49 8.53
N VAL A 13 -11.67 12.40 9.27
CA VAL A 13 -13.09 12.73 9.09
C VAL A 13 -13.33 13.58 7.85
N THR A 14 -12.39 14.46 7.45
CA THR A 14 -12.55 15.32 6.27
C THR A 14 -12.85 14.51 4.99
N PRO A 15 -12.06 13.48 4.61
CA PRO A 15 -12.41 12.70 3.43
C PRO A 15 -13.69 11.88 3.60
N LEU A 16 -14.02 11.40 4.80
CA LEU A 16 -15.31 10.73 5.06
C LEU A 16 -16.50 11.67 4.85
N PHE A 17 -16.43 12.87 5.39
CA PHE A 17 -17.48 13.86 5.28
C PHE A 17 -17.69 14.29 3.80
N VAL A 18 -16.59 14.57 3.11
CA VAL A 18 -16.65 14.95 1.68
C VAL A 18 -17.15 13.77 0.83
N ALA A 19 -16.86 12.52 1.18
CA ALA A 19 -17.37 11.35 0.47
C ALA A 19 -18.89 11.27 0.42
N VAL A 20 -19.57 11.70 1.49
CA VAL A 20 -21.04 11.76 1.54
C VAL A 20 -21.56 12.95 0.71
N LEU A 21 -20.85 14.06 0.68
CA LEU A 21 -21.26 15.26 -0.04
C LEU A 21 -21.06 15.17 -1.56
N VAL A 22 -20.04 14.43 -2.02
CA VAL A 22 -19.69 14.35 -3.45
C VAL A 22 -20.85 13.89 -4.32
N PRO A 23 -21.61 12.81 -4.04
CA PRO A 23 -22.75 12.42 -4.86
C PRO A 23 -23.81 13.52 -4.94
N ILE A 24 -24.09 14.20 -3.83
CA ILE A 24 -25.10 15.27 -3.73
C ILE A 24 -24.68 16.47 -4.58
N ILE A 25 -23.43 16.93 -4.43
CA ILE A 25 -22.92 18.10 -5.15
C ILE A 25 -22.83 17.82 -6.64
N THR A 26 -22.44 16.61 -7.02
CA THR A 26 -22.29 16.21 -8.44
C THR A 26 -23.63 16.07 -9.17
N LEU A 27 -24.77 15.91 -8.46
CA LEU A 27 -26.10 16.02 -9.06
C LEU A 27 -26.33 17.41 -9.67
N TRP A 28 -25.81 18.47 -9.05
CA TRP A 28 -25.98 19.85 -9.48
C TRP A 28 -24.82 20.36 -10.34
N LYS A 29 -23.58 19.95 -9.99
CA LYS A 29 -22.33 20.37 -10.67
C LYS A 29 -21.44 19.17 -10.96
N LYS A 30 -21.69 18.47 -12.07
CA LYS A 30 -20.99 17.23 -12.49
C LYS A 30 -19.45 17.30 -12.43
N ASN A 31 -18.87 18.47 -12.71
CA ASN A 31 -17.42 18.65 -12.77
C ASN A 31 -16.74 18.88 -11.42
N TRP A 32 -17.50 19.00 -10.32
CA TRP A 32 -16.96 19.31 -8.99
C TRP A 32 -16.50 18.08 -8.19
N GLY A 33 -16.85 16.88 -8.62
CA GLY A 33 -16.52 15.66 -7.88
C GLY A 33 -15.02 15.52 -7.61
N MET A 34 -14.19 15.50 -8.64
CA MET A 34 -12.73 15.37 -8.47
C MET A 34 -12.04 16.55 -7.77
N PRO A 35 -12.36 17.82 -8.04
CA PRO A 35 -11.83 18.94 -7.25
C PRO A 35 -12.10 18.80 -5.75
N LEU A 36 -13.28 18.33 -5.36
CA LEU A 36 -13.61 18.07 -3.95
C LEU A 36 -12.78 16.93 -3.36
N VAL A 37 -12.56 15.84 -4.13
CA VAL A 37 -11.66 14.75 -3.73
C VAL A 37 -10.24 15.28 -3.50
N GLY A 38 -9.72 16.05 -4.46
CA GLY A 38 -8.38 16.63 -4.36
C GLY A 38 -8.25 17.57 -3.15
N LEU A 39 -9.25 18.41 -2.90
CA LEU A 39 -9.28 19.32 -1.75
C LEU A 39 -9.27 18.55 -0.42
N ALA A 40 -10.15 17.56 -0.28
CA ALA A 40 -10.25 16.77 0.95
C ALA A 40 -8.93 16.05 1.26
N LEU A 41 -8.29 15.45 0.26
CA LEU A 41 -7.01 14.76 0.42
C LEU A 41 -5.85 15.74 0.67
N ALA A 42 -5.88 16.93 0.07
CA ALA A 42 -4.89 17.97 0.36
C ALA A 42 -5.00 18.47 1.80
N VAL A 43 -6.22 18.65 2.31
CA VAL A 43 -6.44 18.97 3.73
C VAL A 43 -5.92 17.86 4.63
N SER A 44 -6.23 16.58 4.34
CA SER A 44 -5.72 15.45 5.12
C SER A 44 -4.18 15.39 5.09
N LEU A 45 -3.54 15.68 3.95
CA LEU A 45 -2.09 15.73 3.84
C LEU A 45 -1.48 16.86 4.69
N VAL A 46 -2.04 18.06 4.60
CA VAL A 46 -1.56 19.20 5.39
C VAL A 46 -1.70 18.92 6.90
N LEU A 47 -2.86 18.42 7.33
CA LEU A 47 -3.10 18.09 8.74
C LEU A 47 -2.14 16.98 9.22
N SER A 48 -1.95 15.92 8.43
CA SER A 48 -0.99 14.85 8.75
C SER A 48 0.45 15.39 8.84
N ALA A 49 0.85 16.27 7.91
CA ALA A 49 2.18 16.87 7.92
C ALA A 49 2.40 17.77 9.14
N MET A 50 1.37 18.52 9.57
CA MET A 50 1.42 19.36 10.77
C MET A 50 1.56 18.57 12.07
N LEU A 51 1.16 17.30 12.10
CA LEU A 51 1.32 16.42 13.25
C LEU A 51 2.74 15.85 13.39
N VAL A 52 3.54 15.81 12.31
CA VAL A 52 4.89 15.21 12.33
C VAL A 52 5.80 15.78 13.42
N PRO A 53 5.99 17.12 13.54
CA PRO A 53 6.85 17.68 14.58
C PRO A 53 6.33 17.38 16.00
N GLN A 54 5.02 17.30 16.18
CA GLN A 54 4.39 17.06 17.48
C GLN A 54 4.59 15.60 17.92
N VAL A 55 4.35 14.64 17.00
CA VAL A 55 4.62 13.22 17.27
C VAL A 55 6.12 13.01 17.57
N ARG A 56 7.00 13.69 16.84
CA ARG A 56 8.44 13.60 17.06
C ARG A 56 8.86 14.15 18.44
N ALA A 57 8.23 15.23 18.90
CA ALA A 57 8.53 15.83 20.19
C ALA A 57 7.95 15.06 21.38
N ALA A 58 6.75 14.49 21.24
CA ALA A 58 6.02 13.82 22.32
C ALA A 58 6.18 12.28 22.32
N GLY A 59 6.76 11.69 21.26
CA GLY A 59 6.81 10.24 21.03
C GLY A 59 5.53 9.69 20.43
N TYR A 60 4.38 10.08 20.95
CA TYR A 60 3.05 9.75 20.40
C TYR A 60 2.04 10.85 20.73
N LEU A 61 0.93 10.87 19.99
CA LEU A 61 -0.25 11.70 20.27
C LEU A 61 -1.43 10.79 20.58
N SER A 62 -2.16 11.09 21.65
CA SER A 62 -3.40 10.42 22.04
C SER A 62 -4.55 11.40 21.94
N TYR A 63 -5.68 10.93 21.39
CA TYR A 63 -6.94 11.65 21.31
C TYR A 63 -8.10 10.72 21.67
N HIS A 64 -8.86 11.06 22.69
CA HIS A 64 -10.01 10.28 23.16
C HIS A 64 -11.27 10.76 22.47
N LEU A 65 -11.94 9.87 21.72
CA LEU A 65 -13.18 10.18 21.03
C LEU A 65 -14.30 10.47 22.03
N GLY A 66 -14.91 11.65 21.87
CA GLY A 66 -15.98 12.09 22.77
C GLY A 66 -15.54 12.38 24.22
N SER A 67 -14.22 12.53 24.45
CA SER A 67 -13.61 12.71 25.78
C SER A 67 -13.80 11.52 26.74
N TRP A 68 -14.13 10.33 26.20
CA TRP A 68 -14.17 9.11 26.98
C TRP A 68 -12.79 8.46 27.03
N GLU A 69 -12.31 8.23 28.25
CA GLU A 69 -11.01 7.59 28.48
C GLU A 69 -11.06 6.07 28.20
N PRO A 70 -9.97 5.47 27.71
CA PRO A 70 -9.82 4.02 27.64
C PRO A 70 -10.02 3.39 29.04
N PRO A 71 -10.55 2.17 29.14
CA PRO A 71 -10.94 1.26 28.07
C PRO A 71 -12.36 1.48 27.52
N PHE A 72 -13.13 2.44 28.04
CA PHE A 72 -14.52 2.68 27.64
C PHE A 72 -14.63 3.47 26.33
N GLY A 73 -13.71 4.40 26.10
CA GLY A 73 -13.67 5.22 24.89
C GLY A 73 -12.67 4.71 23.87
N ILE A 74 -12.92 5.06 22.59
CA ILE A 74 -11.99 4.76 21.50
C ILE A 74 -10.87 5.80 21.52
N GLU A 75 -9.63 5.32 21.55
CA GLU A 75 -8.41 6.13 21.46
C GLU A 75 -7.91 6.19 20.02
N ILE A 76 -7.61 7.39 19.55
CA ILE A 76 -6.74 7.60 18.38
C ILE A 76 -5.33 7.80 18.92
N ARG A 77 -4.42 6.89 18.60
CA ARG A 77 -3.02 6.91 19.08
C ARG A 77 -2.06 6.87 17.90
N ILE A 78 -1.39 7.98 17.69
CA ILE A 78 -0.49 8.17 16.55
C ILE A 78 0.94 8.24 17.07
N ASP A 79 1.70 7.20 16.81
CA ASP A 79 3.15 7.15 16.99
C ASP A 79 3.90 7.55 15.70
N PHE A 80 5.22 7.49 15.71
CA PHE A 80 6.02 7.87 14.56
C PHE A 80 5.75 6.99 13.32
N LEU A 81 5.54 5.69 13.49
CA LEU A 81 5.19 4.79 12.37
C LEU A 81 3.80 5.14 11.81
N GLY A 82 2.83 5.41 12.69
CA GLY A 82 1.48 5.84 12.32
C GLY A 82 1.49 7.14 11.50
N ILE A 83 2.23 8.17 11.96
CA ILE A 83 2.25 9.46 11.26
C ILE A 83 2.96 9.38 9.91
N VAL A 84 4.05 8.62 9.79
CA VAL A 84 4.72 8.35 8.51
C VAL A 84 3.74 7.71 7.52
N MET A 85 2.95 6.73 7.98
CA MET A 85 1.94 6.09 7.13
C MET A 85 0.79 7.05 6.79
N MET A 86 0.33 7.91 7.71
CA MET A 86 -0.70 8.92 7.41
C MET A 86 -0.26 9.89 6.32
N VAL A 87 0.96 10.41 6.40
CA VAL A 87 1.54 11.29 5.36
C VAL A 87 1.66 10.54 4.02
N LEU A 88 2.16 9.31 4.04
CA LEU A 88 2.29 8.48 2.83
C LEU A 88 0.94 8.21 2.17
N ILE A 89 -0.08 7.82 2.96
CA ILE A 89 -1.45 7.57 2.48
C ILE A 89 -2.04 8.83 1.85
N SER A 90 -1.99 9.95 2.56
CA SER A 90 -2.56 11.22 2.08
C SER A 90 -1.87 11.71 0.82
N ALA A 91 -0.52 11.64 0.76
CA ALA A 91 0.26 12.09 -0.38
C ALA A 91 0.00 11.23 -1.63
N ILE A 92 0.09 9.90 -1.50
CA ILE A 92 -0.14 9.00 -2.65
C ILE A 92 -1.60 9.08 -3.10
N SER A 93 -2.57 9.11 -2.17
CA SER A 93 -3.99 9.25 -2.53
C SER A 93 -4.27 10.54 -3.29
N LEU A 94 -3.68 11.67 -2.87
CA LEU A 94 -3.79 12.95 -3.57
C LEU A 94 -3.19 12.88 -4.98
N ILE A 95 -1.98 12.33 -5.11
CA ILE A 95 -1.29 12.18 -6.41
C ILE A 95 -2.13 11.30 -7.35
N VAL A 96 -2.66 10.18 -6.86
CA VAL A 96 -3.52 9.27 -7.63
C VAL A 96 -4.86 9.92 -7.96
N ALA A 97 -5.43 10.77 -7.09
CA ALA A 97 -6.63 11.54 -7.37
C ALA A 97 -6.41 12.51 -8.53
N ILE A 98 -5.30 13.26 -8.54
CA ILE A 98 -4.95 14.17 -9.65
C ILE A 98 -4.81 13.40 -10.96
N TYR A 99 -4.15 12.24 -10.94
CA TYR A 99 -4.05 11.36 -12.11
C TYR A 99 -5.43 10.90 -12.60
N SER A 100 -6.33 10.56 -11.69
CA SER A 100 -7.67 10.06 -11.99
C SER A 100 -8.55 11.07 -12.71
N LEU A 101 -8.32 12.39 -12.56
CA LEU A 101 -9.05 13.45 -13.25
C LEU A 101 -9.20 13.18 -14.76
N ARG A 102 -8.12 12.73 -15.39
CA ARG A 102 -8.09 12.52 -16.83
C ARG A 102 -8.31 11.07 -17.21
N TYR A 103 -7.88 10.15 -16.35
CA TYR A 103 -8.03 8.72 -16.60
C TYR A 103 -9.50 8.29 -16.69
N ILE A 104 -10.39 8.87 -15.86
CA ILE A 104 -11.81 8.53 -15.79
C ILE A 104 -12.65 9.26 -16.84
N SER A 105 -12.14 10.37 -17.40
CA SER A 105 -12.85 11.20 -18.37
C SER A 105 -12.00 11.43 -19.63
N PRO A 106 -11.73 10.39 -20.44
CA PRO A 106 -10.97 10.54 -21.66
C PRO A 106 -11.76 11.34 -22.69
N LYS A 107 -11.19 12.42 -23.26
CA LYS A 107 -11.83 13.24 -24.30
C LYS A 107 -11.96 12.57 -25.68
N ARG A 108 -11.43 11.35 -25.87
CA ARG A 108 -11.13 10.77 -27.17
C ARG A 108 -12.02 9.64 -27.65
N ALA A 109 -13.02 9.21 -26.89
CA ALA A 109 -13.79 7.99 -27.18
C ALA A 109 -14.96 8.17 -28.20
N LYS A 110 -15.01 9.25 -29.02
CA LYS A 110 -16.18 9.48 -29.89
C LYS A 110 -16.11 8.88 -31.30
N GLU A 111 -14.99 8.36 -31.78
CA GLU A 111 -14.88 8.00 -33.21
C GLU A 111 -14.49 6.54 -33.55
N GLU A 112 -14.02 5.69 -32.62
CA GLU A 112 -13.66 4.31 -32.97
C GLU A 112 -14.13 3.24 -31.98
N LYS A 113 -15.08 2.43 -32.44
CA LYS A 113 -15.79 1.38 -31.69
C LYS A 113 -15.00 0.12 -31.37
N THR A 114 -13.69 0.02 -31.55
CA THR A 114 -13.03 -1.29 -31.70
C THR A 114 -11.97 -1.65 -30.66
N PHE A 115 -11.65 -0.81 -29.66
CA PHE A 115 -10.47 -1.07 -28.78
C PHE A 115 -10.68 -0.88 -27.28
N PHE A 116 -11.82 -1.30 -26.71
CA PHE A 116 -12.14 -1.04 -25.32
C PHE A 116 -12.34 -2.29 -24.47
N PHE A 117 -11.25 -2.91 -24.04
CA PHE A 117 -11.31 -3.89 -22.92
C PHE A 117 -10.92 -3.30 -21.56
N PHE A 118 -10.33 -2.09 -21.50
CA PHE A 118 -9.92 -1.41 -20.26
C PHE A 118 -10.08 0.11 -20.28
N GLY A 119 -10.59 0.68 -21.36
CA GLY A 119 -10.90 2.11 -21.51
C GLY A 119 -12.39 2.34 -21.71
N GLU A 120 -13.25 1.55 -21.07
CA GLU A 120 -14.67 1.91 -21.00
C GLU A 120 -14.73 3.25 -20.28
N GLU A 121 -15.25 4.28 -20.99
CA GLU A 121 -15.69 5.51 -20.33
C GLU A 121 -16.52 5.08 -19.12
N MET A 122 -16.06 5.42 -17.93
CA MET A 122 -16.88 5.18 -16.76
C MET A 122 -18.19 5.91 -16.99
N GLU A 123 -19.30 5.19 -17.01
CA GLU A 123 -20.63 5.77 -17.15
C GLU A 123 -20.75 6.97 -16.22
N GLU A 124 -21.24 8.07 -16.72
CA GLU A 124 -21.34 9.31 -15.94
C GLU A 124 -21.99 9.10 -14.57
N GLY A 125 -22.99 8.22 -14.51
CA GLY A 125 -23.66 7.83 -13.27
C GLY A 125 -22.79 7.09 -12.25
N LYS A 126 -21.68 6.46 -12.68
CA LYS A 126 -20.75 5.74 -11.79
C LYS A 126 -19.66 6.65 -11.20
N LYS A 127 -19.37 7.79 -11.83
CA LYS A 127 -18.29 8.70 -11.39
C LYS A 127 -18.46 9.19 -9.93
N PRO A 128 -19.65 9.64 -9.48
CA PRO A 128 -19.86 10.04 -8.09
C PRO A 128 -19.55 8.92 -7.09
N PHE A 129 -19.95 7.68 -7.41
CA PHE A 129 -19.64 6.50 -6.56
C PHE A 129 -18.15 6.20 -6.51
N TYR A 130 -17.45 6.32 -7.65
CA TYR A 130 -15.99 6.21 -7.68
C TYR A 130 -15.33 7.22 -6.74
N TYR A 131 -15.75 8.48 -6.79
CA TYR A 131 -15.21 9.54 -5.95
C TYR A 131 -15.46 9.30 -4.46
N SER A 132 -16.70 8.93 -4.11
CA SER A 132 -17.06 8.60 -2.72
C SER A 132 -16.27 7.41 -2.21
N LEU A 133 -16.24 6.31 -2.94
CA LEU A 133 -15.50 5.10 -2.55
C LEU A 133 -13.99 5.35 -2.43
N PHE A 134 -13.43 6.20 -3.30
CA PHE A 134 -12.02 6.60 -3.24
C PHE A 134 -11.71 7.37 -1.95
N LEU A 135 -12.58 8.32 -1.56
CA LEU A 135 -12.43 9.09 -0.32
C LEU A 135 -12.62 8.22 0.92
N VAL A 136 -13.67 7.38 0.94
CA VAL A 136 -13.90 6.45 2.06
C VAL A 136 -12.73 5.48 2.21
N LEU A 137 -12.19 4.96 1.10
CA LEU A 137 -11.00 4.11 1.11
C LEU A 137 -9.78 4.82 1.72
N SER A 138 -9.55 6.08 1.32
CA SER A 138 -8.43 6.88 1.85
C SER A 138 -8.60 7.17 3.34
N ALA A 139 -9.80 7.53 3.77
CA ALA A 139 -10.13 7.75 5.17
C ALA A 139 -10.00 6.47 6.02
N ALA A 140 -10.45 5.33 5.46
CA ALA A 140 -10.32 4.04 6.14
C ALA A 140 -8.85 3.65 6.36
N MET A 141 -7.98 3.91 5.39
CA MET A 141 -6.53 3.70 5.57
C MET A 141 -5.94 4.63 6.63
N LEU A 142 -6.34 5.91 6.66
CA LEU A 142 -5.90 6.87 7.68
C LEU A 142 -6.36 6.46 9.08
N GLY A 143 -7.62 6.08 9.24
CA GLY A 143 -8.17 5.61 10.51
C GLY A 143 -7.52 4.32 11.00
N PHE A 144 -7.22 3.39 10.08
CA PHE A 144 -6.55 2.13 10.39
C PHE A 144 -5.17 2.32 11.00
N VAL A 145 -4.37 3.27 10.50
CA VAL A 145 -3.02 3.51 11.00
C VAL A 145 -2.96 4.42 12.22
N ALA A 146 -4.04 5.16 12.49
CA ALA A 146 -4.12 6.13 13.56
C ALA A 146 -4.77 5.58 14.84
N THR A 147 -5.51 4.47 14.77
CA THR A 147 -6.27 3.97 15.93
C THR A 147 -5.38 3.28 16.97
N GLY A 148 -5.70 3.49 18.25
CA GLY A 148 -5.15 2.78 19.40
C GLY A 148 -6.09 1.68 19.94
N ASP A 149 -7.20 1.39 19.26
CA ASP A 149 -8.18 0.38 19.61
C ASP A 149 -8.23 -0.72 18.54
N ILE A 150 -8.13 -2.00 18.96
CA ILE A 150 -8.03 -3.12 18.03
C ILE A 150 -9.36 -3.42 17.30
N PHE A 151 -10.51 -3.15 17.94
CA PHE A 151 -11.80 -3.32 17.29
C PHE A 151 -12.07 -2.19 16.30
N ASN A 152 -11.73 -0.96 16.65
CA ASN A 152 -11.80 0.16 15.72
C ASN A 152 -10.85 -0.03 14.52
N MET A 153 -9.68 -0.64 14.74
CA MET A 153 -8.78 -1.06 13.67
C MET A 153 -9.46 -2.07 12.73
N PHE A 154 -10.20 -3.05 13.27
CA PHE A 154 -11.00 -3.98 12.47
C PHE A 154 -12.10 -3.27 11.68
N VAL A 155 -12.80 -2.30 12.24
CA VAL A 155 -13.83 -1.52 11.53
C VAL A 155 -13.24 -0.82 10.31
N PHE A 156 -12.09 -0.15 10.46
CA PHE A 156 -11.40 0.47 9.32
C PHE A 156 -10.85 -0.56 8.32
N PHE A 157 -10.42 -1.73 8.79
CA PHE A 157 -9.98 -2.83 7.94
C PHE A 157 -11.09 -3.32 7.02
N GLU A 158 -12.33 -3.50 7.55
CA GLU A 158 -13.50 -3.88 6.77
C GLU A 158 -13.95 -2.78 5.82
N LEU A 159 -14.02 -1.53 6.30
CA LEU A 159 -14.40 -0.39 5.46
C LEU A 159 -13.47 -0.26 4.25
N MET A 160 -12.17 -0.40 4.47
CA MET A 160 -11.16 -0.41 3.41
C MET A 160 -11.35 -1.61 2.46
N ALA A 161 -11.74 -2.77 2.97
CA ALA A 161 -11.96 -3.97 2.18
C ALA A 161 -13.18 -3.80 1.24
N ILE A 162 -14.32 -3.38 1.78
CA ILE A 162 -15.57 -3.17 1.02
C ILE A 162 -15.34 -2.14 -0.11
N CYS A 163 -14.71 -1.01 0.21
CA CYS A 163 -14.37 -0.01 -0.81
C CYS A 163 -13.45 -0.57 -1.90
N SER A 164 -12.49 -1.42 -1.52
CA SER A 164 -11.56 -2.03 -2.47
C SER A 164 -12.27 -2.95 -3.47
N TYR A 165 -13.16 -3.85 -3.01
CA TYR A 165 -13.90 -4.74 -3.94
C TYR A 165 -14.80 -3.92 -4.86
N ALA A 166 -15.52 -2.94 -4.32
CA ALA A 166 -16.40 -2.08 -5.10
C ALA A 166 -15.63 -1.32 -6.19
N LEU A 167 -14.44 -0.78 -5.85
CA LEU A 167 -13.58 -0.08 -6.80
C LEU A 167 -12.94 -1.02 -7.86
N VAL A 168 -12.68 -2.28 -7.51
CA VAL A 168 -12.25 -3.30 -8.49
C VAL A 168 -13.38 -3.65 -9.44
N ALA A 169 -14.63 -3.75 -8.93
CA ALA A 169 -15.82 -4.08 -9.72
C ALA A 169 -16.37 -2.91 -10.54
N ILE A 170 -15.98 -1.67 -10.26
CA ILE A 170 -16.61 -0.45 -10.79
C ILE A 170 -16.66 -0.35 -12.32
N PRO A 171 -15.69 -0.94 -13.11
CA PRO A 171 -15.80 -0.99 -14.55
C PRO A 171 -17.05 -1.75 -15.03
N GLY A 172 -17.60 -2.67 -14.24
CA GLY A 172 -18.82 -3.39 -14.57
C GLY A 172 -18.65 -4.55 -15.56
N SER A 173 -17.44 -4.80 -16.05
CA SER A 173 -17.17 -5.92 -16.96
C SER A 173 -17.26 -7.26 -16.22
N ARG A 174 -17.62 -8.34 -16.93
CA ARG A 174 -17.65 -9.70 -16.34
C ARG A 174 -16.33 -10.08 -15.69
N LEU A 175 -15.20 -9.64 -16.24
CA LEU A 175 -13.87 -9.94 -15.72
C LEU A 175 -13.56 -9.14 -14.45
N SER A 176 -13.93 -7.85 -14.38
CA SER A 176 -13.73 -7.03 -13.19
C SER A 176 -14.61 -7.48 -12.03
N ILE A 177 -15.88 -7.86 -12.30
CA ILE A 177 -16.78 -8.43 -11.30
C ILE A 177 -16.23 -9.75 -10.77
N ARG A 178 -15.78 -10.65 -11.66
CA ARG A 178 -15.16 -11.94 -11.27
C ARG A 178 -13.91 -11.73 -10.40
N ALA A 179 -13.05 -10.77 -10.75
CA ALA A 179 -11.86 -10.43 -9.97
C ALA A 179 -12.23 -9.88 -8.59
N ALA A 180 -13.23 -9.00 -8.51
CA ALA A 180 -13.76 -8.48 -7.24
C ALA A 180 -14.35 -9.59 -6.35
N ILE A 181 -15.14 -10.52 -6.93
CA ILE A 181 -15.68 -11.67 -6.20
C ILE A 181 -14.55 -12.55 -5.66
N LYS A 182 -13.53 -12.86 -6.47
CA LYS A 182 -12.38 -13.64 -6.03
C LYS A 182 -11.64 -12.95 -4.87
N TYR A 183 -11.46 -11.62 -4.95
CA TYR A 183 -10.88 -10.84 -3.88
C TYR A 183 -11.75 -10.92 -2.60
N MET A 184 -13.04 -10.70 -2.72
CA MET A 184 -14.00 -10.76 -1.61
C MET A 184 -14.01 -12.14 -0.94
N LEU A 185 -14.02 -13.24 -1.72
CA LEU A 185 -14.03 -14.61 -1.20
C LEU A 185 -12.77 -14.95 -0.37
N MET A 186 -11.66 -14.28 -0.59
CA MET A 186 -10.46 -14.44 0.23
C MET A 186 -10.41 -13.45 1.39
N ALA A 187 -10.87 -12.22 1.18
CA ALA A 187 -10.74 -11.15 2.17
C ALA A 187 -11.81 -11.22 3.27
N VAL A 188 -13.05 -11.63 2.96
CA VAL A 188 -14.12 -11.73 3.97
C VAL A 188 -13.81 -12.80 5.02
N PRO A 189 -13.42 -14.04 4.66
CA PRO A 189 -13.01 -15.01 5.69
C PRO A 189 -11.82 -14.51 6.53
N ALA A 190 -10.87 -13.81 5.92
CA ALA A 190 -9.74 -13.23 6.65
C ALA A 190 -10.20 -12.20 7.70
N ALA A 191 -11.17 -11.37 7.36
CA ALA A 191 -11.72 -10.39 8.27
C ALA A 191 -12.53 -11.04 9.41
N VAL A 192 -13.30 -12.09 9.11
CA VAL A 192 -13.97 -12.90 10.14
C VAL A 192 -12.95 -13.52 11.10
N LEU A 193 -11.81 -14.01 10.60
CA LEU A 193 -10.73 -14.50 11.45
C LEU A 193 -10.15 -13.39 12.34
N VAL A 194 -9.92 -12.18 11.81
CA VAL A 194 -9.47 -11.04 12.62
C VAL A 194 -10.48 -10.72 13.72
N LEU A 195 -11.77 -10.68 13.41
CA LEU A 195 -12.82 -10.42 14.40
C LEU A 195 -12.89 -11.52 15.45
N LEU A 196 -12.78 -12.80 15.06
CA LEU A 196 -12.73 -13.94 15.98
C LEU A 196 -11.55 -13.80 16.95
N ALA A 197 -10.37 -13.45 16.44
CA ALA A 197 -9.20 -13.28 17.28
C ALA A 197 -9.35 -12.12 18.27
N ILE A 198 -9.97 -11.01 17.86
CA ILE A 198 -10.32 -9.90 18.77
C ILE A 198 -11.29 -10.36 19.84
N GLY A 199 -12.31 -11.14 19.49
CA GLY A 199 -13.25 -11.71 20.44
C GLY A 199 -12.58 -12.64 21.45
N LEU A 200 -11.64 -13.48 21.02
CA LEU A 200 -10.83 -14.34 21.90
C LEU A 200 -9.98 -13.50 22.86
N LEU A 201 -9.30 -12.45 22.37
CA LEU A 201 -8.54 -11.53 23.22
C LEU A 201 -9.45 -10.86 24.25
N TYR A 202 -10.57 -10.30 23.82
CA TYR A 202 -11.51 -9.64 24.68
C TYR A 202 -12.05 -10.56 25.78
N SER A 203 -12.29 -11.82 25.47
CA SER A 203 -12.80 -12.81 26.44
C SER A 203 -11.86 -13.06 27.62
N VAL A 204 -10.56 -12.87 27.45
CA VAL A 204 -9.55 -13.11 28.48
C VAL A 204 -8.98 -11.83 29.09
N THR A 205 -9.07 -10.69 28.40
CA THR A 205 -8.49 -9.43 28.86
C THR A 205 -9.53 -8.40 29.28
N GLY A 206 -10.76 -8.49 28.76
CA GLY A 206 -11.84 -7.53 29.04
C GLY A 206 -11.65 -6.14 28.43
N THR A 207 -10.63 -5.91 27.56
CA THR A 207 -10.32 -4.63 26.94
C THR A 207 -10.09 -4.74 25.44
N LEU A 208 -10.27 -3.64 24.72
CA LEU A 208 -10.00 -3.51 23.28
C LEU A 208 -8.93 -2.45 22.99
N ASN A 209 -8.56 -1.65 23.99
CA ASN A 209 -7.46 -0.69 23.85
C ASN A 209 -6.11 -1.43 23.74
N MET A 210 -5.29 -1.09 22.75
CA MET A 210 -4.05 -1.82 22.47
C MET A 210 -3.02 -1.70 23.60
N ALA A 211 -2.95 -0.56 24.28
CA ALA A 211 -2.03 -0.37 25.41
C ALA A 211 -2.45 -1.20 26.63
N ASP A 212 -3.76 -1.24 26.92
CA ASP A 212 -4.29 -2.08 27.99
C ASP A 212 -4.14 -3.57 27.67
N LEU A 213 -4.40 -3.97 26.42
CA LEU A 213 -4.16 -5.36 25.96
C LEU A 213 -2.73 -5.78 26.22
N TYR A 214 -1.76 -4.91 25.85
CA TYR A 214 -0.35 -5.15 26.12
C TYR A 214 -0.09 -5.35 27.63
N ALA A 215 -0.60 -4.47 28.46
CA ALA A 215 -0.43 -4.57 29.93
C ALA A 215 -1.05 -5.83 30.52
N GLN A 216 -2.25 -6.20 30.06
CA GLN A 216 -2.94 -7.43 30.50
C GLN A 216 -2.18 -8.70 30.06
N ILE A 217 -1.70 -8.76 28.81
CA ILE A 217 -0.90 -9.88 28.31
C ILE A 217 0.42 -9.99 29.08
N ALA A 218 1.10 -8.86 29.32
CA ALA A 218 2.35 -8.83 30.06
C ALA A 218 2.18 -9.34 31.52
N SER A 219 1.04 -9.05 32.15
CA SER A 219 0.76 -9.45 33.53
C SER A 219 0.27 -10.92 33.66
N SER A 220 -0.56 -11.39 32.72
CA SER A 220 -1.17 -12.74 32.75
C SER A 220 -0.30 -13.80 32.06
N GLY A 221 0.69 -13.37 31.26
CA GLY A 221 1.50 -14.25 30.43
C GLY A 221 0.75 -14.77 29.19
N TYR A 222 1.47 -15.52 28.37
CA TYR A 222 0.95 -16.05 27.09
C TYR A 222 0.16 -17.34 27.33
N THR A 223 -1.16 -17.22 27.50
CA THR A 223 -2.06 -18.37 27.54
C THR A 223 -2.27 -18.98 26.15
N GLU A 224 -2.86 -20.19 26.08
CA GLU A 224 -3.18 -20.81 24.79
C GLU A 224 -4.11 -19.93 23.95
N VAL A 225 -5.12 -19.30 24.58
CA VAL A 225 -6.08 -18.41 23.91
C VAL A 225 -5.37 -17.20 23.32
N ILE A 226 -4.44 -16.57 24.07
CA ILE A 226 -3.64 -15.44 23.60
C ILE A 226 -2.75 -15.85 22.42
N THR A 227 -2.12 -17.02 22.49
CA THR A 227 -1.29 -17.55 21.42
C THR A 227 -2.11 -17.82 20.15
N VAL A 228 -3.25 -18.49 20.28
CA VAL A 228 -4.15 -18.79 19.14
C VAL A 228 -4.69 -17.51 18.52
N SER A 229 -5.10 -16.52 19.32
CA SER A 229 -5.57 -15.23 18.82
C SER A 229 -4.48 -14.49 18.02
N TYR A 230 -3.22 -14.54 18.47
CA TYR A 230 -2.09 -13.95 17.72
C TYR A 230 -1.92 -14.60 16.34
N VAL A 231 -1.89 -15.93 16.28
CA VAL A 231 -1.74 -16.66 15.01
C VAL A 231 -2.88 -16.32 14.05
N ILE A 232 -4.11 -16.28 14.53
CA ILE A 232 -5.29 -15.97 13.71
C ILE A 232 -5.21 -14.53 13.20
N LEU A 233 -4.80 -13.55 14.03
CA LEU A 233 -4.60 -12.15 13.59
C LEU A 233 -3.54 -12.05 12.50
N ILE A 234 -2.39 -12.70 12.69
CA ILE A 234 -1.31 -12.72 11.70
C ILE A 234 -1.80 -13.28 10.37
N VAL A 235 -2.54 -14.41 10.39
CA VAL A 235 -3.11 -15.01 9.16
C VAL A 235 -4.10 -14.06 8.50
N GLY A 236 -5.01 -13.45 9.26
CA GLY A 236 -6.00 -12.50 8.73
C GLY A 236 -5.36 -11.30 8.04
N PHE A 237 -4.39 -10.66 8.69
CA PHE A 237 -3.65 -9.56 8.08
C PHE A 237 -2.73 -9.99 6.94
N ALA A 238 -2.18 -11.22 6.97
CA ALA A 238 -1.34 -11.76 5.89
C ALA A 238 -2.14 -11.95 4.59
N VAL A 239 -3.42 -12.31 4.63
CA VAL A 239 -4.30 -12.34 3.45
C VAL A 239 -4.39 -10.94 2.82
N LYS A 240 -4.64 -9.89 3.62
CA LYS A 240 -4.73 -8.50 3.15
C LYS A 240 -3.39 -7.98 2.61
N ALA A 241 -2.30 -8.35 3.27
CA ALA A 241 -0.94 -8.05 2.85
C ALA A 241 -0.51 -8.83 1.59
N ALA A 242 -1.33 -9.76 1.12
CA ALA A 242 -0.98 -10.68 0.03
C ALA A 242 0.34 -11.42 0.27
N VAL A 243 0.59 -11.84 1.52
CA VAL A 243 1.75 -12.67 1.86
C VAL A 243 1.61 -14.04 1.19
N PHE A 244 2.68 -14.55 0.58
CA PHE A 244 2.68 -15.90 0.00
C PHE A 244 2.39 -16.95 1.10
N PRO A 245 1.55 -17.98 0.85
CA PRO A 245 0.79 -18.27 -0.39
C PRO A 245 -0.59 -17.59 -0.48
N LEU A 246 -0.97 -16.72 0.46
CA LEU A 246 -2.30 -16.10 0.56
C LEU A 246 -2.53 -14.94 -0.44
N HIS A 247 -1.65 -14.79 -1.43
CA HIS A 247 -1.64 -13.69 -2.41
C HIS A 247 -2.53 -13.91 -3.65
N MET A 248 -3.24 -15.04 -3.76
CA MET A 248 -3.90 -15.49 -4.99
C MET A 248 -4.98 -14.54 -5.55
N TRP A 249 -5.50 -13.63 -4.73
CA TRP A 249 -6.44 -12.60 -5.16
C TRP A 249 -5.78 -11.42 -5.88
N LEU A 250 -4.51 -11.14 -5.56
CA LEU A 250 -3.82 -9.92 -5.93
C LEU A 250 -3.63 -9.74 -7.46
N PRO A 251 -3.11 -10.73 -8.21
CA PRO A 251 -2.89 -10.56 -9.66
C PRO A 251 -4.19 -10.28 -10.42
N ASP A 252 -5.27 -10.98 -10.10
CA ASP A 252 -6.56 -10.82 -10.75
C ASP A 252 -7.17 -9.45 -10.44
N ALA A 253 -7.17 -9.04 -9.16
CA ALA A 253 -7.68 -7.75 -8.75
C ALA A 253 -6.94 -6.60 -9.47
N HIS A 254 -5.59 -6.65 -9.49
CA HIS A 254 -4.78 -5.61 -10.14
C HIS A 254 -4.95 -5.57 -11.65
N SER A 255 -5.05 -6.74 -12.31
CA SER A 255 -5.16 -6.77 -13.76
C SER A 255 -6.49 -6.18 -14.26
N LYS A 256 -7.57 -6.27 -13.46
CA LYS A 256 -8.93 -5.88 -13.86
C LYS A 256 -9.43 -4.59 -13.24
N ALA A 257 -8.82 -4.10 -12.16
CA ALA A 257 -9.13 -2.79 -11.59
C ALA A 257 -8.67 -1.64 -12.50
N PRO A 258 -9.32 -0.46 -12.43
CA PRO A 258 -8.77 0.77 -13.00
C PRO A 258 -7.34 1.02 -12.49
N SER A 259 -6.45 1.50 -13.36
CA SER A 259 -5.03 1.65 -12.99
C SER A 259 -4.78 2.57 -11.78
N PRO A 260 -5.51 3.68 -11.57
CA PRO A 260 -5.42 4.45 -10.33
C PRO A 260 -5.75 3.61 -9.08
N ILE A 261 -6.76 2.74 -9.18
CA ILE A 261 -7.13 1.85 -8.07
C ILE A 261 -6.05 0.78 -7.85
N SER A 262 -5.49 0.21 -8.93
CA SER A 262 -4.34 -0.70 -8.82
C SER A 262 -3.13 -0.02 -8.16
N ALA A 263 -2.92 1.27 -8.41
CA ALA A 263 -1.87 2.06 -7.74
C ALA A 263 -2.11 2.15 -6.23
N LEU A 264 -3.36 2.40 -5.77
CA LEU A 264 -3.70 2.41 -4.34
C LEU A 264 -3.63 1.01 -3.72
N LEU A 265 -4.17 -0.02 -4.42
CA LEU A 265 -4.15 -1.40 -3.94
C LEU A 265 -2.71 -1.86 -3.67
N SER A 266 -1.82 -1.70 -4.64
CA SER A 266 -0.43 -2.13 -4.53
C SER A 266 0.41 -1.15 -3.70
N GLY A 267 0.22 0.15 -3.88
CA GLY A 267 0.98 1.19 -3.20
C GLY A 267 0.67 1.30 -1.70
N LEU A 268 -0.60 1.14 -1.30
CA LEU A 268 -1.05 1.42 0.07
C LEU A 268 -1.76 0.23 0.72
N ILE A 269 -2.82 -0.32 0.13
CA ILE A 269 -3.72 -1.27 0.81
C ILE A 269 -3.00 -2.53 1.27
N VAL A 270 -2.11 -3.08 0.45
CA VAL A 270 -1.27 -4.22 0.84
C VAL A 270 -0.40 -3.88 2.06
N LYS A 271 0.07 -2.63 2.17
CA LYS A 271 0.85 -2.17 3.33
C LYS A 271 0.02 -2.02 4.60
N MET A 272 -1.30 -1.82 4.48
CA MET A 272 -2.17 -1.84 5.66
C MET A 272 -2.17 -3.22 6.32
N GLY A 273 -2.21 -4.31 5.53
CA GLY A 273 -2.06 -5.66 6.08
C GLY A 273 -0.72 -5.85 6.79
N VAL A 274 0.39 -5.39 6.18
CA VAL A 274 1.72 -5.42 6.82
C VAL A 274 1.76 -4.57 8.09
N PHE A 275 1.22 -3.34 8.03
CA PHE A 275 1.13 -2.46 9.19
C PHE A 275 0.34 -3.11 10.33
N GLY A 276 -0.78 -3.80 10.01
CA GLY A 276 -1.55 -4.56 10.98
C GLY A 276 -0.72 -5.64 11.67
N ILE A 277 0.07 -6.41 10.92
CA ILE A 277 1.00 -7.40 11.47
C ILE A 277 1.99 -6.73 12.42
N ILE A 278 2.65 -5.65 12.01
CA ILE A 278 3.62 -4.91 12.83
C ILE A 278 2.93 -4.36 14.09
N ARG A 279 1.78 -3.70 13.93
CA ARG A 279 1.04 -3.08 15.04
C ARG A 279 0.62 -4.08 16.09
N VAL A 280 -0.01 -5.19 15.71
CA VAL A 280 -0.44 -6.19 16.71
C VAL A 280 0.75 -6.87 17.37
N THR A 281 1.80 -7.19 16.61
CA THR A 281 2.98 -7.87 17.17
C THR A 281 3.67 -7.05 18.23
N PHE A 282 3.93 -5.76 17.97
CA PHE A 282 4.68 -4.92 18.91
C PHE A 282 3.77 -4.21 19.92
N SER A 283 2.63 -3.66 19.50
CA SER A 283 1.82 -2.80 20.38
C SER A 283 0.74 -3.55 21.15
N VAL A 284 0.41 -4.80 20.81
CA VAL A 284 -0.61 -5.60 21.50
C VAL A 284 0.04 -6.78 22.23
N TYR A 285 0.85 -7.57 21.52
CA TYR A 285 1.39 -8.80 22.10
C TYR A 285 2.79 -8.63 22.71
N GLY A 286 3.46 -7.49 22.48
CA GLY A 286 4.84 -7.32 22.93
C GLY A 286 5.73 -8.48 22.50
N ALA A 287 5.43 -9.08 21.34
CA ALA A 287 6.06 -10.31 20.87
C ALA A 287 7.45 -10.01 20.31
N TYR A 288 8.31 -9.50 21.19
CA TYR A 288 9.71 -9.26 20.92
C TYR A 288 10.55 -10.51 21.27
N PHE A 289 11.66 -10.70 20.61
CA PHE A 289 12.54 -11.83 20.85
C PHE A 289 13.44 -11.65 22.08
N PRO A 290 13.60 -12.68 22.93
CA PRO A 290 12.95 -13.98 22.88
C PRO A 290 11.57 -14.00 23.53
N SER A 291 10.55 -14.37 22.78
CA SER A 291 9.14 -14.46 23.20
C SER A 291 8.62 -15.88 22.94
N PRO A 292 7.65 -16.40 23.70
CA PRO A 292 6.98 -17.65 23.39
C PRO A 292 6.33 -17.70 22.00
N LEU A 293 6.11 -16.54 21.38
CA LEU A 293 5.54 -16.40 20.03
C LEU A 293 6.60 -16.34 18.91
N SER A 294 7.87 -16.45 19.22
CA SER A 294 8.99 -16.35 18.26
C SER A 294 8.95 -17.39 17.13
N TRP A 295 8.32 -18.55 17.35
CA TRP A 295 8.12 -19.54 16.30
C TRP A 295 7.24 -19.04 15.15
N VAL A 296 6.25 -18.16 15.41
CA VAL A 296 5.40 -17.55 14.37
C VAL A 296 6.23 -16.67 13.46
N THR A 297 7.07 -15.81 14.02
CA THR A 297 7.95 -14.94 13.25
C THR A 297 9.00 -15.74 12.48
N SER A 298 9.49 -16.86 13.04
CA SER A 298 10.38 -17.80 12.34
C SER A 298 9.71 -18.40 11.10
N ILE A 299 8.43 -18.81 11.19
CA ILE A 299 7.66 -19.26 10.02
C ILE A 299 7.53 -18.13 8.99
N LEU A 300 7.22 -16.91 9.43
CA LEU A 300 7.08 -15.77 8.54
C LEU A 300 8.36 -15.45 7.76
N ILE A 301 9.53 -15.62 8.34
CA ILE A 301 10.82 -15.45 7.66
C ILE A 301 10.94 -16.39 6.45
N TRP A 302 10.64 -17.68 6.62
CA TRP A 302 10.73 -18.66 5.53
C TRP A 302 9.67 -18.47 4.48
N VAL A 303 8.45 -18.10 4.90
CA VAL A 303 7.37 -17.70 3.99
C VAL A 303 7.77 -16.48 3.18
N ALA A 304 8.41 -15.50 3.82
CA ALA A 304 8.90 -14.28 3.16
C ALA A 304 10.03 -14.58 2.16
N ALA A 305 10.99 -15.45 2.53
CA ALA A 305 12.04 -15.90 1.63
C ALA A 305 11.44 -16.60 0.39
N GLY A 306 10.47 -17.49 0.60
CA GLY A 306 9.70 -18.12 -0.49
C GLY A 306 8.97 -17.11 -1.35
N ALA A 307 8.32 -16.08 -0.75
CA ALA A 307 7.62 -15.02 -1.46
C ALA A 307 8.53 -14.20 -2.38
N ILE A 308 9.76 -13.90 -1.92
CA ILE A 308 10.76 -13.17 -2.70
C ILE A 308 11.08 -13.92 -4.00
N ILE A 309 11.42 -15.20 -3.89
CA ILE A 309 11.81 -16.00 -5.06
C ILE A 309 10.62 -16.32 -5.94
N TYR A 310 9.52 -16.82 -5.35
CA TYR A 310 8.31 -17.15 -6.10
C TYR A 310 7.74 -15.94 -6.85
N GLY A 311 7.57 -14.79 -6.16
CA GLY A 311 7.04 -13.58 -6.76
C GLY A 311 7.89 -13.06 -7.90
N ALA A 312 9.23 -13.15 -7.79
CA ALA A 312 10.16 -12.77 -8.84
C ALA A 312 10.05 -13.70 -10.07
N ILE A 313 10.05 -15.02 -9.88
CA ILE A 313 9.92 -16.00 -10.96
C ILE A 313 8.58 -15.80 -11.69
N MET A 314 7.49 -15.67 -10.93
CA MET A 314 6.17 -15.45 -11.53
C MET A 314 6.10 -14.12 -12.30
N ALA A 315 6.74 -13.05 -11.81
CA ALA A 315 6.82 -11.78 -12.56
C ALA A 315 7.60 -11.93 -13.87
N ILE A 316 8.70 -12.68 -13.88
CA ILE A 316 9.49 -12.97 -15.10
C ILE A 316 8.66 -13.73 -16.13
N MET A 317 7.83 -14.67 -15.70
CA MET A 317 7.04 -15.53 -16.61
C MET A 317 5.82 -14.83 -17.21
N GLN A 318 5.38 -13.68 -16.67
CA GLN A 318 4.16 -13.02 -17.14
C GLN A 318 4.35 -12.38 -18.51
N LYS A 319 3.26 -12.42 -19.28
CA LYS A 319 3.10 -11.71 -20.56
C LYS A 319 2.27 -10.44 -20.39
N ASP A 320 1.29 -10.44 -19.47
CA ASP A 320 0.48 -9.28 -19.13
C ASP A 320 1.29 -8.32 -18.26
N PHE A 321 1.28 -7.03 -18.64
CA PHE A 321 2.08 -6.00 -17.98
C PHE A 321 1.61 -5.72 -16.55
N LYS A 322 0.30 -5.61 -16.30
CA LYS A 322 -0.24 -5.37 -14.97
C LYS A 322 -0.08 -6.57 -14.05
N ILE A 323 -0.20 -7.80 -14.58
CA ILE A 323 0.00 -9.02 -13.80
C ILE A 323 1.47 -9.16 -13.38
N MET A 324 2.41 -8.83 -14.27
CA MET A 324 3.85 -8.76 -13.91
C MET A 324 4.08 -7.80 -12.74
N ILE A 325 3.51 -6.58 -12.82
CA ILE A 325 3.61 -5.60 -11.74
C ILE A 325 2.99 -6.15 -10.44
N ALA A 326 1.88 -6.89 -10.51
CA ALA A 326 1.23 -7.49 -9.36
C ALA A 326 2.11 -8.57 -8.68
N TYR A 327 2.70 -9.50 -9.43
CA TYR A 327 3.62 -10.50 -8.84
C TYR A 327 4.87 -9.87 -8.24
N SER A 328 5.38 -8.80 -8.85
CA SER A 328 6.48 -8.06 -8.24
C SER A 328 6.07 -7.36 -6.93
N THR A 329 4.77 -7.17 -6.66
CA THR A 329 4.28 -6.73 -5.33
C THR A 329 4.40 -7.85 -4.30
N VAL A 330 4.02 -9.09 -4.66
CA VAL A 330 4.18 -10.27 -3.79
C VAL A 330 5.63 -10.43 -3.35
N MET A 331 6.57 -10.33 -4.30
CA MET A 331 8.00 -10.37 -4.02
C MET A 331 8.43 -9.30 -3.01
N ASN A 332 8.00 -8.04 -3.22
CA ASN A 332 8.42 -6.93 -2.38
C ASN A 332 7.75 -6.95 -0.99
N VAL A 333 6.55 -7.50 -0.87
CA VAL A 333 5.95 -7.81 0.44
C VAL A 333 6.81 -8.84 1.17
N GLY A 334 7.37 -9.81 0.45
CA GLY A 334 8.35 -10.75 1.01
C GLY A 334 9.53 -10.03 1.67
N TYR A 335 10.13 -9.02 1.04
CA TYR A 335 11.20 -8.23 1.67
C TYR A 335 10.75 -7.55 2.96
N ILE A 336 9.55 -6.97 2.98
CA ILE A 336 9.04 -6.28 4.15
C ILE A 336 8.82 -7.27 5.31
N ILE A 337 8.17 -8.40 5.04
CA ILE A 337 7.91 -9.43 6.06
C ILE A 337 9.20 -10.09 6.54
N LEU A 338 10.20 -10.27 5.66
CA LEU A 338 11.51 -10.80 6.05
C LEU A 338 12.20 -9.88 7.06
N GLY A 339 12.24 -8.57 6.79
CA GLY A 339 12.86 -7.62 7.72
C GLY A 339 12.13 -7.52 9.06
N PHE A 340 10.80 -7.62 9.04
CA PHE A 340 9.99 -7.72 10.24
C PHE A 340 10.29 -9.02 11.02
N GLY A 341 10.33 -10.17 10.34
CA GLY A 341 10.53 -11.47 10.97
C GLY A 341 11.92 -11.66 11.61
N LEU A 342 12.95 -10.95 11.10
CA LEU A 342 14.31 -11.01 11.65
C LEU A 342 14.42 -10.41 13.06
N ALA A 343 13.47 -9.54 13.46
CA ALA A 343 13.43 -8.89 14.77
C ALA A 343 14.75 -8.18 15.17
N ASP A 344 15.51 -7.73 14.18
CA ASP A 344 16.69 -6.89 14.32
C ASP A 344 16.33 -5.45 14.01
N VAL A 345 16.81 -4.47 14.81
CA VAL A 345 16.52 -3.04 14.61
C VAL A 345 16.87 -2.60 13.19
N THR A 346 18.03 -3.01 12.69
CA THR A 346 18.51 -2.63 11.36
C THR A 346 17.61 -3.20 10.26
N ALA A 347 17.18 -4.47 10.41
CA ALA A 347 16.26 -5.11 9.49
C ALA A 347 14.88 -4.44 9.49
N LEU A 348 14.36 -4.07 10.67
CA LEU A 348 13.08 -3.35 10.81
C LEU A 348 13.13 -1.95 10.21
N VAL A 349 14.23 -1.22 10.40
CA VAL A 349 14.47 0.08 9.73
C VAL A 349 14.46 -0.13 8.21
N GLY A 350 15.16 -1.15 7.71
CA GLY A 350 15.18 -1.51 6.30
C GLY A 350 13.78 -1.86 5.77
N SER A 351 13.02 -2.67 6.50
CA SER A 351 11.65 -3.06 6.17
C SER A 351 10.71 -1.85 6.08
N THR A 352 10.73 -0.98 7.12
CA THR A 352 9.88 0.21 7.17
C THR A 352 10.26 1.21 6.07
N TYR A 353 11.54 1.41 5.84
CA TYR A 353 12.02 2.25 4.73
C TYR A 353 11.61 1.69 3.36
N HIS A 354 11.66 0.35 3.22
CA HIS A 354 11.22 -0.32 2.01
C HIS A 354 9.70 -0.20 1.78
N ILE A 355 8.87 -0.14 2.84
CA ILE A 355 7.44 0.17 2.73
C ILE A 355 7.24 1.48 1.97
N ILE A 356 7.95 2.55 2.36
CA ILE A 356 7.80 3.89 1.77
C ILE A 356 8.27 3.89 0.32
N GLY A 357 9.50 3.43 0.05
CA GLY A 357 10.08 3.39 -1.30
C GLY A 357 9.26 2.52 -2.26
N HIS A 358 8.80 1.36 -1.79
CA HIS A 358 7.98 0.44 -2.55
C HIS A 358 6.56 1.02 -2.82
N ALA A 359 5.97 1.77 -1.89
CA ALA A 359 4.69 2.42 -2.11
C ALA A 359 4.74 3.41 -3.28
N LEU A 360 5.77 4.26 -3.33
CA LEU A 360 5.98 5.22 -4.42
C LEU A 360 6.25 4.51 -5.75
N ALA A 361 7.17 3.55 -5.77
CA ALA A 361 7.56 2.85 -6.98
C ALA A 361 6.39 2.05 -7.59
N LYS A 362 5.58 1.39 -6.75
CA LYS A 362 4.43 0.62 -7.23
C LYS A 362 3.29 1.49 -7.72
N SER A 363 2.98 2.56 -7.01
CA SER A 363 2.00 3.53 -7.50
C SER A 363 2.45 4.10 -8.84
N CYS A 364 3.73 4.46 -9.00
CA CYS A 364 4.29 4.89 -10.27
C CYS A 364 4.12 3.83 -11.38
N PHE A 365 4.44 2.57 -11.12
CA PHE A 365 4.32 1.48 -12.10
C PHE A 365 2.89 1.33 -12.62
N PHE A 366 1.90 1.32 -11.72
CA PHE A 366 0.51 1.20 -12.14
C PHE A 366 -0.02 2.45 -12.84
N LEU A 367 0.45 3.65 -12.48
CA LEU A 367 0.11 4.86 -13.22
C LEU A 367 0.77 4.88 -14.60
N CYS A 368 2.02 4.44 -14.76
CA CYS A 368 2.65 4.25 -16.07
C CYS A 368 1.87 3.26 -16.93
N ALA A 369 1.51 2.09 -16.36
CA ALA A 369 0.70 1.11 -17.05
C ALA A 369 -0.66 1.69 -17.47
N GLY A 370 -1.31 2.46 -16.60
CA GLY A 370 -2.56 3.15 -16.91
C GLY A 370 -2.42 4.16 -18.03
N SER A 371 -1.35 4.96 -18.04
CA SER A 371 -1.07 5.93 -19.09
C SER A 371 -0.87 5.24 -20.44
N ILE A 372 -0.09 4.16 -20.48
CA ILE A 372 0.13 3.37 -21.70
C ILE A 372 -1.18 2.76 -22.19
N ILE A 373 -1.91 2.07 -21.32
CA ILE A 373 -3.17 1.40 -21.68
C ILE A 373 -4.22 2.42 -22.17
N SER A 374 -4.32 3.58 -21.54
CA SER A 374 -5.29 4.61 -21.92
C SER A 374 -5.00 5.26 -23.29
N GLN A 375 -3.75 5.26 -23.73
CA GLN A 375 -3.35 5.83 -25.01
C GLN A 375 -3.30 4.79 -26.14
N SER A 376 -2.92 3.53 -25.86
CA SER A 376 -2.66 2.51 -26.86
C SER A 376 -3.63 1.34 -26.81
N GLY A 377 -4.31 1.09 -25.69
CA GLY A 377 -5.09 -0.14 -25.46
C GLY A 377 -4.22 -1.39 -25.21
N TYR A 378 -2.89 -1.29 -25.26
CA TYR A 378 -1.98 -2.43 -25.16
C TYR A 378 -1.85 -2.92 -23.71
N LEU A 379 -1.88 -4.25 -23.54
CA LEU A 379 -1.85 -4.92 -22.24
C LEU A 379 -0.64 -5.84 -22.06
N THR A 380 -0.09 -6.35 -23.18
CA THR A 380 1.02 -7.30 -23.09
C THR A 380 2.37 -6.61 -23.14
N ILE A 381 3.38 -7.25 -22.53
CA ILE A 381 4.75 -6.73 -22.52
C ILE A 381 5.31 -6.68 -23.94
N ASP A 382 4.93 -7.61 -24.80
CA ASP A 382 5.36 -7.64 -26.20
C ASP A 382 4.87 -6.41 -27.00
N ASP A 383 3.69 -5.88 -26.67
CA ASP A 383 3.13 -4.69 -27.31
C ASP A 383 3.86 -3.41 -26.91
N LEU A 384 4.66 -3.45 -25.83
CA LEU A 384 5.43 -2.28 -25.36
C LEU A 384 6.66 -1.96 -26.21
N LYS A 385 6.99 -2.80 -27.21
CA LYS A 385 8.16 -2.57 -28.10
C LYS A 385 8.06 -1.22 -28.77
N GLY A 386 9.08 -0.36 -28.58
CA GLY A 386 9.16 0.97 -29.16
C GLY A 386 8.23 2.02 -28.54
N ALA A 387 7.60 1.74 -27.41
CA ALA A 387 6.69 2.66 -26.71
C ALA A 387 7.33 4.03 -26.41
N SER A 388 8.62 4.06 -26.08
CA SER A 388 9.36 5.29 -25.77
C SER A 388 9.39 6.30 -26.91
N ARG A 389 9.19 5.87 -28.15
CA ARG A 389 9.14 6.78 -29.33
C ARG A 389 7.90 7.68 -29.30
N ARG A 390 6.80 7.23 -28.68
CA ARG A 390 5.53 7.96 -28.60
C ARG A 390 5.23 8.47 -27.20
N MET A 391 5.69 7.74 -26.18
CA MET A 391 5.46 8.06 -24.76
C MET A 391 6.78 8.08 -23.97
N PRO A 392 7.74 8.96 -24.32
CA PRO A 392 9.08 8.98 -23.72
C PRO A 392 9.05 9.31 -22.23
N LEU A 393 8.19 10.23 -21.78
CA LEU A 393 8.13 10.65 -20.38
C LEU A 393 7.54 9.53 -19.49
N THR A 394 6.47 8.87 -19.95
CA THR A 394 5.89 7.75 -19.23
C THR A 394 6.87 6.57 -19.12
N CYS A 395 7.55 6.23 -20.22
CA CYS A 395 8.55 5.16 -20.23
C CYS A 395 9.76 5.50 -19.34
N ALA A 396 10.22 6.75 -19.34
CA ALA A 396 11.33 7.19 -18.48
C ALA A 396 10.95 7.15 -16.99
N ALA A 397 9.72 7.54 -16.61
CA ALA A 397 9.24 7.41 -15.25
C ALA A 397 9.18 5.94 -14.80
N PHE A 398 8.72 5.04 -15.68
CA PHE A 398 8.75 3.60 -15.41
C PHE A 398 10.18 3.08 -15.23
N ALA A 399 11.12 3.50 -16.08
CA ALA A 399 12.53 3.11 -15.98
C ALA A 399 13.16 3.59 -14.66
N LEU A 400 12.89 4.84 -14.25
CA LEU A 400 13.39 5.38 -12.98
C LEU A 400 12.82 4.62 -11.76
N ALA A 401 11.52 4.35 -11.74
CA ALA A 401 10.91 3.55 -10.69
C ALA A 401 11.42 2.09 -10.69
N SER A 402 11.79 1.54 -11.87
CA SER A 402 12.42 0.22 -11.99
C SER A 402 13.77 0.16 -11.28
N LEU A 403 14.60 1.21 -11.34
CA LEU A 403 15.84 1.26 -10.58
C LEU A 403 15.60 1.10 -9.08
N SER A 404 14.51 1.70 -8.57
CA SER A 404 14.15 1.57 -7.16
C SER A 404 13.65 0.15 -6.82
N ILE A 405 12.85 -0.48 -7.65
CA ILE A 405 12.39 -1.87 -7.43
C ILE A 405 13.56 -2.86 -7.48
N VAL A 406 14.49 -2.66 -8.37
CA VAL A 406 15.73 -3.46 -8.45
C VAL A 406 16.62 -3.21 -7.23
N GLY A 407 16.66 -1.99 -6.72
CA GLY A 407 17.53 -1.59 -5.61
C GLY A 407 18.88 -1.09 -6.10
N ILE A 408 18.89 -0.17 -7.07
CA ILE A 408 20.10 0.45 -7.58
C ILE A 408 20.31 1.81 -6.88
N PRO A 409 21.54 2.10 -6.37
CA PRO A 409 21.84 3.43 -5.82
C PRO A 409 21.59 4.54 -6.86
N PRO A 410 21.15 5.73 -6.45
CA PRO A 410 20.84 6.21 -5.11
C PRO A 410 19.34 6.17 -4.77
N THR A 411 18.63 5.11 -5.10
CA THR A 411 17.16 5.02 -4.90
C THR A 411 16.77 4.53 -3.51
N ALA A 412 15.52 4.82 -3.10
CA ALA A 412 14.96 4.36 -1.82
C ALA A 412 14.95 2.83 -1.69
N GLY A 413 14.72 2.10 -2.80
CA GLY A 413 14.73 0.64 -2.81
C GLY A 413 16.11 0.05 -2.51
N PHE A 414 17.19 0.70 -2.93
CA PHE A 414 18.54 0.31 -2.54
C PHE A 414 18.72 0.42 -1.02
N VAL A 415 18.38 1.57 -0.45
CA VAL A 415 18.55 1.81 0.99
C VAL A 415 17.81 0.75 1.82
N GLY A 416 16.52 0.52 1.52
CA GLY A 416 15.73 -0.48 2.23
C GLY A 416 16.34 -1.89 2.15
N LYS A 417 16.71 -2.33 0.96
CA LYS A 417 17.32 -3.66 0.74
C LYS A 417 18.72 -3.79 1.36
N TRP A 418 19.51 -2.73 1.32
CA TRP A 418 20.80 -2.70 1.97
C TRP A 418 20.70 -2.96 3.47
N TYR A 419 19.75 -2.28 4.13
CA TYR A 419 19.47 -2.48 5.55
C TYR A 419 18.92 -3.88 5.85
N LEU A 420 18.13 -4.47 4.95
CA LEU A 420 17.68 -5.86 5.08
C LEU A 420 18.84 -6.86 5.01
N VAL A 421 19.77 -6.67 4.08
CA VAL A 421 20.99 -7.51 4.00
C VAL A 421 21.81 -7.34 5.27
N TRP A 422 22.03 -6.10 5.69
CA TRP A 422 22.81 -5.82 6.90
C TRP A 422 22.16 -6.45 8.15
N GLY A 423 20.86 -6.25 8.37
CA GLY A 423 20.15 -6.89 9.47
C GLY A 423 20.14 -8.41 9.41
N SER A 424 20.10 -9.01 8.21
CA SER A 424 20.26 -10.46 8.05
C SER A 424 21.64 -10.93 8.50
N LEU A 425 22.68 -10.16 8.24
CA LEU A 425 24.05 -10.48 8.69
C LEU A 425 24.19 -10.29 10.19
N ASN A 426 23.60 -9.24 10.79
CA ASN A 426 23.60 -9.04 12.24
C ASN A 426 23.01 -10.21 13.01
N THR A 427 21.95 -10.83 12.46
CA THR A 427 21.32 -12.04 13.05
C THR A 427 22.05 -13.34 12.72
N GLY A 428 23.19 -13.28 12.03
CA GLY A 428 23.95 -14.46 11.61
C GLY A 428 23.34 -15.24 10.42
N ASN A 429 22.24 -14.74 9.83
CA ASN A 429 21.52 -15.41 8.74
C ASN A 429 22.03 -14.98 7.35
N VAL A 430 23.25 -15.38 7.01
CA VAL A 430 23.86 -15.09 5.69
C VAL A 430 22.98 -15.56 4.53
N PHE A 431 22.30 -16.71 4.69
CA PHE A 431 21.40 -17.25 3.67
C PHE A 431 20.24 -16.26 3.33
N LEU A 432 19.63 -15.63 4.33
CA LEU A 432 18.55 -14.67 4.12
C LEU A 432 19.06 -13.40 3.44
N GLY A 433 20.26 -12.94 3.78
CA GLY A 433 20.93 -11.86 3.07
C GLY A 433 21.16 -12.21 1.59
N ALA A 434 21.58 -13.44 1.30
CA ALA A 434 21.72 -13.93 -0.08
C ALA A 434 20.36 -13.98 -0.81
N VAL A 435 19.28 -14.41 -0.16
CA VAL A 435 17.92 -14.37 -0.73
C VAL A 435 17.51 -12.95 -1.14
N VAL A 436 17.82 -11.93 -0.33
CA VAL A 436 17.55 -10.53 -0.67
C VAL A 436 18.32 -10.12 -1.93
N LEU A 437 19.59 -10.48 -2.05
CA LEU A 437 20.41 -10.16 -3.22
C LEU A 437 19.94 -10.90 -4.48
N VAL A 438 19.69 -12.19 -4.39
CA VAL A 438 19.18 -13.01 -5.51
C VAL A 438 17.84 -12.45 -5.98
N GLY A 439 16.93 -12.12 -5.06
CA GLY A 439 15.67 -11.48 -5.41
C GLY A 439 15.89 -10.15 -6.16
N SER A 440 16.87 -9.33 -5.75
CA SER A 440 17.19 -8.08 -6.46
C SER A 440 17.67 -8.34 -7.89
N ILE A 441 18.48 -9.37 -8.11
CA ILE A 441 18.92 -9.77 -9.46
C ILE A 441 17.71 -10.23 -10.30
N LEU A 442 16.83 -11.05 -9.72
CA LEU A 442 15.61 -11.48 -10.41
C LEU A 442 14.67 -10.29 -10.71
N ALA A 443 14.63 -9.28 -9.82
CA ALA A 443 13.89 -8.05 -10.09
C ALA A 443 14.46 -7.29 -11.29
N ALA A 444 15.78 -7.25 -11.46
CA ALA A 444 16.41 -6.65 -12.62
C ALA A 444 15.95 -7.35 -13.91
N VAL A 445 15.80 -8.66 -13.92
CA VAL A 445 15.39 -9.41 -15.11
C VAL A 445 14.03 -8.96 -15.62
N TYR A 446 12.98 -8.93 -14.78
CA TYR A 446 11.65 -8.53 -15.25
C TYR A 446 11.51 -7.03 -15.49
N CYS A 447 12.15 -6.18 -14.68
CA CYS A 447 12.11 -4.74 -14.88
C CYS A 447 12.85 -4.33 -16.16
N PHE A 448 14.09 -4.80 -16.33
CA PHE A 448 14.89 -4.40 -17.49
C PHE A 448 14.41 -5.07 -18.79
N ARG A 449 13.75 -6.24 -18.73
CA ARG A 449 13.04 -6.77 -19.91
C ARG A 449 12.02 -5.76 -20.44
N VAL A 450 11.20 -5.15 -19.56
CA VAL A 450 10.22 -4.15 -19.98
C VAL A 450 10.90 -2.87 -20.47
N VAL A 451 11.90 -2.36 -19.76
CA VAL A 451 12.67 -1.18 -20.18
C VAL A 451 13.33 -1.43 -21.53
N TYR A 452 13.93 -2.60 -21.74
CA TYR A 452 14.55 -2.98 -23.01
C TYR A 452 13.54 -2.97 -24.15
N TYR A 453 12.35 -3.52 -23.93
CA TYR A 453 11.29 -3.53 -24.94
C TYR A 453 10.81 -2.11 -25.27
N MET A 454 10.63 -1.26 -24.26
CA MET A 454 10.16 0.11 -24.46
C MET A 454 11.16 0.97 -25.24
N PHE A 455 12.46 0.85 -24.96
CA PHE A 455 13.48 1.80 -25.45
C PHE A 455 14.30 1.25 -26.62
N PHE A 456 14.62 -0.02 -26.65
CA PHE A 456 15.64 -0.56 -27.57
C PHE A 456 15.08 -1.38 -28.71
N LEU A 457 13.86 -1.93 -28.58
CA LEU A 457 13.25 -2.68 -29.68
C LEU A 457 12.42 -1.77 -30.60
N PRO A 458 12.39 -2.08 -31.91
CA PRO A 458 11.49 -1.38 -32.81
C PRO A 458 10.03 -1.73 -32.52
N PRO A 459 9.07 -0.82 -32.82
CA PRO A 459 7.65 -1.14 -32.74
C PRO A 459 7.32 -2.39 -33.54
N SER A 460 6.48 -3.28 -33.01
CA SER A 460 5.87 -4.36 -33.77
C SER A 460 4.97 -3.77 -34.88
N ASN A 461 4.82 -4.47 -35.97
CA ASN A 461 4.14 -4.04 -37.23
C ASN A 461 2.91 -3.15 -36.99
N GLY A 462 3.03 -1.85 -37.28
CA GLY A 462 1.93 -0.89 -37.15
C GLY A 462 1.65 -0.42 -35.71
N ALA A 463 2.16 -1.11 -34.69
CA ALA A 463 1.97 -0.72 -33.30
C ALA A 463 2.54 0.68 -33.04
N TRP A 464 1.83 1.47 -32.24
CA TRP A 464 2.17 2.87 -31.91
C TRP A 464 1.99 3.91 -33.04
N GLN A 465 1.60 3.54 -34.27
CA GLN A 465 1.35 4.52 -35.34
C GLN A 465 0.11 5.36 -35.05
N GLU A 466 -0.94 4.75 -34.50
CA GLU A 466 -2.20 5.42 -34.14
C GLU A 466 -2.15 6.17 -32.81
N VAL A 467 -1.13 5.91 -31.97
CA VAL A 467 -0.95 6.62 -30.70
C VAL A 467 -0.46 8.05 -30.96
N SER A 468 -1.29 9.03 -30.60
CA SER A 468 -1.06 10.45 -30.92
C SER A 468 0.10 11.09 -30.14
N GLY A 469 0.68 10.42 -29.16
CA GLY A 469 1.79 10.93 -28.35
C GLY A 469 1.66 10.61 -26.87
N GLU A 470 2.29 11.44 -26.05
CA GLU A 470 2.38 11.28 -24.60
C GLU A 470 1.01 11.42 -23.90
N ALA A 471 0.86 10.80 -22.74
CA ALA A 471 -0.31 10.99 -21.89
C ALA A 471 -0.47 12.47 -21.46
N PRO A 472 -1.69 12.93 -21.16
CA PRO A 472 -1.92 14.29 -20.69
C PRO A 472 -1.06 14.66 -19.47
N LEU A 473 -0.67 15.92 -19.34
CA LEU A 473 0.18 16.40 -18.22
C LEU A 473 -0.39 16.07 -16.85
N SER A 474 -1.72 16.07 -16.69
CA SER A 474 -2.38 15.66 -15.45
C SER A 474 -2.19 14.18 -15.09
N MET A 475 -1.70 13.35 -16.00
CA MET A 475 -1.30 11.97 -15.77
C MET A 475 0.24 11.84 -15.66
N VAL A 476 0.99 12.54 -16.50
CA VAL A 476 2.46 12.49 -16.53
C VAL A 476 3.06 13.08 -15.26
N VAL A 477 2.58 14.28 -14.83
CA VAL A 477 3.14 14.96 -13.65
C VAL A 477 3.00 14.13 -12.37
N PRO A 478 1.82 13.59 -12.00
CA PRO A 478 1.68 12.68 -10.86
C PRO A 478 2.62 11.48 -10.92
N THR A 479 2.77 10.89 -12.10
CA THR A 479 3.65 9.73 -12.31
C THR A 479 5.12 10.10 -12.06
N TRP A 480 5.57 11.28 -12.54
CA TRP A 480 6.92 11.79 -12.31
C TRP A 480 7.17 12.19 -10.85
N ILE A 481 6.17 12.72 -10.14
CA ILE A 481 6.30 13.02 -8.70
C ILE A 481 6.62 11.73 -7.94
N LEU A 482 5.92 10.63 -8.25
CA LEU A 482 6.18 9.33 -7.62
C LEU A 482 7.55 8.76 -8.00
N ALA A 483 7.92 8.81 -9.29
CA ALA A 483 9.22 8.33 -9.76
C ALA A 483 10.37 9.12 -9.14
N ALA A 484 10.32 10.46 -9.18
CA ALA A 484 11.31 11.33 -8.56
C ALA A 484 11.36 11.15 -7.04
N GLY A 485 10.19 10.91 -6.39
CA GLY A 485 10.11 10.60 -4.98
C GLY A 485 10.95 9.39 -4.59
N THR A 486 11.01 8.35 -5.44
CA THR A 486 11.87 7.18 -5.15
C THR A 486 13.36 7.51 -5.15
N LEU A 487 13.79 8.46 -5.99
CA LEU A 487 15.17 8.94 -6.05
C LEU A 487 15.46 9.89 -4.89
N LEU A 488 14.58 10.87 -4.66
CA LEU A 488 14.73 11.86 -3.60
C LEU A 488 14.82 11.20 -2.22
N LEU A 489 13.96 10.25 -1.93
CA LEU A 489 14.03 9.48 -0.67
C LEU A 489 15.37 8.75 -0.54
N GLY A 490 15.90 8.17 -1.62
CA GLY A 490 17.20 7.53 -1.57
C GLY A 490 18.34 8.50 -1.24
N ILE A 491 18.35 9.69 -1.86
CA ILE A 491 19.32 10.74 -1.59
C ILE A 491 19.17 11.31 -0.17
N LEU A 492 17.94 11.53 0.28
CA LEU A 492 17.62 12.07 1.61
C LEU A 492 17.64 11.02 2.73
N SER A 493 18.05 9.78 2.43
CA SER A 493 18.05 8.69 3.41
C SER A 493 18.80 9.00 4.70
N LEU A 494 19.91 9.71 4.63
CA LEU A 494 20.71 10.11 5.79
C LEU A 494 19.92 10.99 6.80
N TRP A 495 18.90 11.71 6.31
CA TRP A 495 18.04 12.56 7.16
C TRP A 495 16.81 11.81 7.69
N ILE A 496 16.36 10.77 6.98
CA ILE A 496 15.14 10.03 7.31
C ILE A 496 15.44 8.82 8.20
N LEU A 497 16.58 8.17 8.01
CA LEU A 497 16.94 6.95 8.74
C LEU A 497 17.14 7.16 10.25
N PRO A 498 17.80 8.24 10.74
CA PRO A 498 17.99 8.43 12.18
C PRO A 498 16.66 8.51 12.95
N PRO A 499 15.71 9.40 12.63
CA PRO A 499 14.43 9.45 13.34
C PRO A 499 13.59 8.17 13.18
N LEU A 500 13.72 7.48 12.04
CA LEU A 500 13.04 6.20 11.83
C LEU A 500 13.64 5.11 12.73
N ARG A 501 14.95 5.10 12.92
CA ARG A 501 15.64 4.17 13.81
C ARG A 501 15.26 4.43 15.27
N GLU A 502 15.28 5.66 15.72
CA GLU A 502 14.82 6.05 17.07
C GLU A 502 13.39 5.57 17.35
N ALA A 503 12.50 5.74 16.38
CA ALA A 503 11.12 5.30 16.52
C ALA A 503 10.98 3.77 16.59
N ILE A 504 11.78 3.03 15.83
CA ILE A 504 11.77 1.56 15.84
C ILE A 504 12.40 1.05 17.14
N GLU A 505 13.49 1.63 17.59
CA GLU A 505 14.08 1.32 18.90
C GLU A 505 13.08 1.57 20.03
N SER A 506 12.37 2.70 20.02
CA SER A 506 11.29 2.99 20.96
C SER A 506 10.15 1.96 20.89
N LEU A 507 9.73 1.55 19.67
CA LEU A 507 8.71 0.52 19.49
C LEU A 507 9.15 -0.85 20.04
N MET A 508 10.44 -1.15 19.97
CA MET A 508 11.02 -2.39 20.49
C MET A 508 11.37 -2.33 21.97
N LEU A 509 11.62 -1.13 22.53
CA LEU A 509 11.97 -0.90 23.94
C LEU A 509 10.75 -0.61 24.82
N LEU A 510 9.57 -0.37 24.24
CA LEU A 510 8.29 -0.29 24.99
C LEU A 510 7.90 -1.66 25.60
N ASN A 511 8.79 -2.60 25.53
CA ASN A 511 8.78 -3.93 26.09
C ASN A 511 9.86 -4.03 27.18
#